data_ceca48c4fa2e80c848bf738134a45d64
#
_entry.id   ceca48c4fa2e80c848bf738134a45d64
#
_cell.length_a   1.000
_cell.length_b   1.000
_cell.length_c   1.000
_cell.angle_alpha   90.00
_cell.angle_beta   90.00
_cell.angle_gamma   90.00
#
_symmetry.space_group_name_H-M   'P 1'
#
loop_
_entity.id
_entity.type
_entity.pdbx_description
1 polymer ?
#
loop_
_entity_poly.entity_id
_entity_poly.type
_entity_poly.pdbx_seq_one_letter_code
_entity_poly.pdbx_strand_id
1 'polypeptide(L)'
;MPMNRRALLASAAALAGSVALPRLSAAATPLRVGYIPIIPMTQLYVLLGEGWAKEAGLDLTLTSFQSGPAMIQALASATLDVAYVGIGPVMIARSKGVAVKVVAANVVDQVALIGRGPFASVTTSAASPAEGFAAFRAAQGRPAKIASLPAGSVPDTVLRYWAQEVAKIPASDIQIVGMGDEQVQQALLSGAVDGASILEPTLTLVQTRLPDARIVAKAGSLFPQQPGAILAVTEAAIKRDPAAVATLVKLHIHATAFANANPDRTAVIVTEAIGKGLIEPAVMRAALTSGATNFIDDPRRIVESTKRMQAFQQSLGQITDPVDIDALFDHSFYDAAKAG
;
A
#
# COMPACT_ATOMS: atom_id res chain seq x y z
N MET A 1 -62.08 -5.76 62.57
CA MET A 1 -62.22 -5.13 61.21
C MET A 1 -61.50 -6.03 60.23
N PRO A 2 -62.21 -6.64 59.28
CA PRO A 2 -61.56 -7.56 58.29
C PRO A 2 -60.89 -6.72 57.18
N MET A 3 -59.59 -6.99 56.96
CA MET A 3 -58.81 -6.40 55.88
C MET A 3 -59.26 -6.95 54.50
N ASN A 4 -59.61 -6.01 53.66
CA ASN A 4 -60.21 -6.25 52.36
C ASN A 4 -59.23 -6.86 51.34
N ARG A 5 -59.43 -8.10 50.93
CA ARG A 5 -58.57 -8.87 49.96
C ARG A 5 -58.40 -8.24 48.57
N ARG A 6 -59.14 -7.15 48.32
CA ARG A 6 -59.03 -6.41 47.01
C ARG A 6 -57.95 -5.37 46.96
N ALA A 7 -57.33 -4.99 48.11
CA ALA A 7 -56.22 -4.02 48.15
C ALA A 7 -54.85 -4.65 47.87
N LEU A 8 -54.72 -5.99 47.93
CA LEU A 8 -53.47 -6.70 47.72
C LEU A 8 -53.17 -7.07 46.25
N LEU A 9 -54.10 -6.89 45.36
CA LEU A 9 -53.93 -7.17 43.92
C LEU A 9 -53.57 -5.93 43.06
N ALA A 10 -53.62 -4.73 43.62
CA ALA A 10 -53.30 -3.48 42.92
C ALA A 10 -51.83 -3.06 43.02
N SER A 11 -51.00 -3.70 43.88
CA SER A 11 -49.61 -3.34 44.12
C SER A 11 -48.55 -4.24 43.39
N ALA A 12 -49.02 -5.21 42.60
CA ALA A 12 -48.13 -6.16 41.88
C ALA A 12 -47.91 -5.80 40.41
N ALA A 13 -48.48 -4.68 39.91
CA ALA A 13 -48.40 -4.33 38.48
C ALA A 13 -47.43 -3.20 38.13
N ALA A 14 -46.63 -2.70 39.11
CA ALA A 14 -45.73 -1.55 38.91
C ALA A 14 -44.26 -1.85 38.97
N LEU A 15 -43.83 -3.14 38.91
CA LEU A 15 -42.43 -3.57 38.85
C LEU A 15 -42.14 -4.43 37.62
N ALA A 16 -42.72 -4.06 36.48
CA ALA A 16 -42.18 -4.47 35.19
C ALA A 16 -40.93 -3.59 34.93
N GLY A 17 -39.90 -3.81 35.73
CA GLY A 17 -38.55 -3.27 35.47
C GLY A 17 -38.15 -3.69 34.06
N SER A 18 -37.84 -2.72 33.24
CA SER A 18 -37.18 -2.91 31.94
C SER A 18 -35.94 -3.72 32.16
N VAL A 19 -36.01 -5.04 31.98
CA VAL A 19 -34.87 -5.91 31.80
C VAL A 19 -34.27 -5.45 30.50
N ALA A 20 -33.28 -4.54 30.56
CA ALA A 20 -32.43 -4.24 29.46
C ALA A 20 -31.68 -5.58 29.15
N LEU A 21 -32.21 -6.33 28.20
CA LEU A 21 -31.52 -7.45 27.61
C LEU A 21 -30.15 -6.92 27.17
N PRO A 22 -29.04 -7.51 27.66
CA PRO A 22 -27.75 -7.15 27.11
C PRO A 22 -27.85 -7.37 25.60
N ARG A 23 -27.65 -6.32 24.81
CA ARG A 23 -27.43 -6.47 23.37
C ARG A 23 -26.27 -7.46 23.27
N LEU A 24 -26.55 -8.69 22.86
CA LEU A 24 -25.54 -9.59 22.38
C LEU A 24 -24.82 -8.82 21.26
N SER A 25 -23.66 -8.24 21.60
CA SER A 25 -22.75 -7.73 20.60
C SER A 25 -22.43 -8.95 19.75
N ALA A 26 -23.01 -9.01 18.55
CA ALA A 26 -22.60 -10.02 17.59
C ALA A 26 -21.08 -9.91 17.50
N ALA A 27 -20.38 -11.01 17.80
CA ALA A 27 -18.93 -11.03 17.70
C ALA A 27 -18.57 -10.53 16.30
N ALA A 28 -17.79 -9.44 16.22
CA ALA A 28 -17.38 -8.88 14.95
C ALA A 28 -16.72 -9.99 14.13
N THR A 29 -17.19 -10.21 12.90
CA THR A 29 -16.54 -11.16 12.00
C THR A 29 -15.18 -10.60 11.63
N PRO A 30 -14.06 -11.31 11.91
CA PRO A 30 -12.75 -10.78 11.65
C PRO A 30 -12.56 -10.47 10.15
N LEU A 31 -11.97 -9.31 9.85
CA LEU A 31 -11.48 -8.98 8.52
C LEU A 31 -10.03 -9.47 8.40
N ARG A 32 -9.80 -10.37 7.45
CA ARG A 32 -8.46 -10.91 7.16
C ARG A 32 -7.73 -9.94 6.23
N VAL A 33 -6.72 -9.27 6.76
CA VAL A 33 -6.01 -8.16 6.12
C VAL A 33 -4.63 -8.59 5.67
N GLY A 34 -4.38 -8.54 4.35
CA GLY A 34 -3.04 -8.68 3.78
C GLY A 34 -2.35 -7.32 3.67
N TYR A 35 -1.05 -7.28 3.94
CA TYR A 35 -0.25 -6.07 3.77
C TYR A 35 1.22 -6.40 3.44
N ILE A 36 1.95 -5.43 2.92
CA ILE A 36 3.40 -5.48 2.74
C ILE A 36 4.02 -4.58 3.81
N PRO A 37 5.11 -5.00 4.53
CA PRO A 37 5.70 -4.19 5.59
C PRO A 37 6.56 -3.04 5.05
N ILE A 38 5.92 -2.06 4.39
CA ILE A 38 6.51 -0.88 3.76
C ILE A 38 5.75 0.40 4.16
N ILE A 39 6.36 1.56 4.01
CA ILE A 39 5.75 2.87 4.35
C ILE A 39 4.41 3.15 3.64
N PRO A 40 4.20 2.79 2.37
CA PRO A 40 2.90 2.98 1.72
C PRO A 40 1.67 2.38 2.44
N MET A 41 1.87 1.55 3.46
CA MET A 41 0.79 0.97 4.29
C MET A 41 0.62 1.69 5.64
N THR A 42 1.19 2.87 5.81
CA THR A 42 1.21 3.64 7.08
C THR A 42 -0.17 3.82 7.70
N GLN A 43 -1.21 4.00 6.92
CA GLN A 43 -2.57 4.15 7.45
C GLN A 43 -2.99 2.93 8.28
N LEU A 44 -2.65 1.71 7.83
CA LEU A 44 -2.90 0.49 8.59
C LEU A 44 -2.13 0.50 9.92
N TYR A 45 -0.86 0.90 9.90
CA TYR A 45 -0.06 0.92 11.12
C TYR A 45 -0.56 1.95 12.11
N VAL A 46 -0.96 3.14 11.63
CA VAL A 46 -1.50 4.22 12.48
C VAL A 46 -2.81 3.79 13.14
N LEU A 47 -3.79 3.26 12.37
CA LEU A 47 -5.07 2.87 12.95
C LEU A 47 -4.95 1.71 13.96
N LEU A 48 -3.91 0.89 13.84
CA LEU A 48 -3.60 -0.18 14.79
C LEU A 48 -2.81 0.36 16.01
N GLY A 49 -1.74 1.13 15.75
CA GLY A 49 -0.84 1.64 16.79
C GLY A 49 -1.50 2.68 17.71
N GLU A 50 -2.47 3.43 17.22
CA GLU A 50 -3.30 4.33 18.03
C GLU A 50 -4.51 3.61 18.67
N GLY A 51 -4.74 2.31 18.37
CA GLY A 51 -5.80 1.52 18.96
C GLY A 51 -7.20 1.75 18.34
N TRP A 52 -7.32 2.59 17.33
CA TRP A 52 -8.62 3.01 16.77
C TRP A 52 -9.43 1.86 16.15
N ALA A 53 -8.77 0.87 15.55
CA ALA A 53 -9.47 -0.32 15.05
C ALA A 53 -10.22 -1.05 16.18
N LYS A 54 -9.56 -1.25 17.31
CA LYS A 54 -10.14 -1.91 18.49
C LYS A 54 -11.25 -1.08 19.12
N GLU A 55 -11.05 0.23 19.27
CA GLU A 55 -12.04 1.15 19.81
C GLU A 55 -13.30 1.20 18.93
N ALA A 56 -13.13 1.10 17.62
CA ALA A 56 -14.24 1.04 16.66
C ALA A 56 -14.89 -0.35 16.54
N GLY A 57 -14.43 -1.34 17.30
CA GLY A 57 -14.95 -2.72 17.29
C GLY A 57 -14.55 -3.51 16.05
N LEU A 58 -13.50 -3.11 15.32
CA LEU A 58 -12.97 -3.90 14.22
C LEU A 58 -12.02 -4.99 14.74
N ASP A 59 -12.27 -6.22 14.32
CA ASP A 59 -11.35 -7.35 14.51
C ASP A 59 -10.56 -7.55 13.21
N LEU A 60 -9.25 -7.25 13.24
CA LEU A 60 -8.37 -7.33 12.09
C LEU A 60 -7.31 -8.42 12.29
N THR A 61 -7.39 -9.48 11.47
CA THR A 61 -6.36 -10.53 11.44
C THR A 61 -5.35 -10.21 10.34
N LEU A 62 -4.09 -9.96 10.71
CA LEU A 62 -3.06 -9.47 9.80
C LEU A 62 -2.19 -10.60 9.23
N THR A 63 -1.89 -10.54 7.94
CA THR A 63 -0.92 -11.41 7.25
C THR A 63 0.03 -10.56 6.40
N SER A 64 1.33 -10.65 6.66
CA SER A 64 2.35 -9.94 5.89
C SER A 64 2.78 -10.72 4.64
N PHE A 65 3.08 -9.98 3.57
CA PHE A 65 3.56 -10.51 2.30
C PHE A 65 4.81 -9.75 1.85
N GLN A 66 5.67 -10.42 1.07
CA GLN A 66 6.89 -9.80 0.52
C GLN A 66 6.64 -9.03 -0.80
N SER A 67 5.47 -9.17 -1.39
CA SER A 67 5.10 -8.49 -2.64
C SER A 67 3.59 -8.51 -2.90
N GLY A 68 3.12 -7.57 -3.73
CA GLY A 68 1.73 -7.53 -4.19
C GLY A 68 1.30 -8.78 -4.96
N PRO A 69 2.07 -9.27 -5.96
CA PRO A 69 1.72 -10.51 -6.67
C PRO A 69 1.54 -11.73 -5.77
N ALA A 70 2.34 -11.87 -4.70
CA ALA A 70 2.14 -12.94 -3.71
C ALA A 70 0.82 -12.78 -2.92
N MET A 71 0.46 -11.54 -2.55
CA MET A 71 -0.80 -11.25 -1.85
C MET A 71 -2.04 -11.53 -2.70
N ILE A 72 -1.95 -11.27 -4.02
CA ILE A 72 -3.07 -11.51 -4.95
C ILE A 72 -3.47 -12.99 -5.01
N GLN A 73 -2.55 -13.91 -4.85
CA GLN A 73 -2.87 -15.35 -4.76
C GLN A 73 -3.74 -15.65 -3.52
N ALA A 74 -3.46 -14.99 -2.40
CA ALA A 74 -4.26 -15.13 -1.18
C ALA A 74 -5.66 -14.49 -1.32
N LEU A 75 -5.78 -13.37 -2.05
CA LEU A 75 -7.09 -12.80 -2.41
C LEU A 75 -7.88 -13.74 -3.32
N ALA A 76 -7.24 -14.31 -4.34
CA ALA A 76 -7.89 -15.23 -5.27
C ALA A 76 -8.37 -16.53 -4.62
N SER A 77 -7.65 -17.02 -3.60
CA SER A 77 -8.04 -18.19 -2.80
C SER A 77 -9.01 -17.87 -1.67
N ALA A 78 -9.54 -16.65 -1.61
CA ALA A 78 -10.45 -16.16 -0.58
C ALA A 78 -9.93 -16.32 0.87
N THR A 79 -8.60 -16.32 1.05
CA THR A 79 -7.96 -16.32 2.38
C THR A 79 -7.80 -14.93 2.96
N LEU A 80 -7.98 -13.87 2.16
CA LEU A 80 -8.00 -12.47 2.56
C LEU A 80 -9.35 -11.82 2.22
N ASP A 81 -9.74 -10.85 3.01
CA ASP A 81 -10.90 -9.99 2.81
C ASP A 81 -10.47 -8.59 2.34
N VAL A 82 -9.35 -8.12 2.85
CA VAL A 82 -8.80 -6.78 2.67
C VAL A 82 -7.33 -6.87 2.25
N ALA A 83 -6.90 -5.98 1.38
CA ALA A 83 -5.51 -5.87 0.98
C ALA A 83 -5.04 -4.40 0.97
N TYR A 84 -4.00 -4.12 1.73
CA TYR A 84 -3.18 -2.93 1.60
C TYR A 84 -2.04 -3.26 0.63
N VAL A 85 -2.19 -2.86 -0.63
CA VAL A 85 -1.35 -3.34 -1.74
C VAL A 85 -1.21 -2.30 -2.85
N GLY A 86 -0.26 -2.46 -3.76
CA GLY A 86 -0.16 -1.63 -4.95
C GLY A 86 -1.32 -1.86 -5.93
N ILE A 87 -1.73 -0.82 -6.66
CA ILE A 87 -2.84 -0.90 -7.63
C ILE A 87 -2.56 -1.88 -8.77
N GLY A 88 -1.30 -1.99 -9.24
CA GLY A 88 -0.93 -2.89 -10.36
C GLY A 88 -1.33 -4.34 -10.14
N PRO A 89 -0.95 -4.99 -9.04
CA PRO A 89 -1.39 -6.34 -8.70
C PRO A 89 -2.91 -6.51 -8.64
N VAL A 90 -3.65 -5.49 -8.14
CA VAL A 90 -5.11 -5.54 -8.05
C VAL A 90 -5.78 -5.53 -9.43
N MET A 91 -5.25 -4.74 -10.37
CA MET A 91 -5.72 -4.78 -11.76
C MET A 91 -5.51 -6.16 -12.39
N ILE A 92 -4.34 -6.78 -12.19
CA ILE A 92 -4.05 -8.14 -12.65
C ILE A 92 -4.98 -9.17 -11.98
N ALA A 93 -5.28 -9.01 -10.68
CA ALA A 93 -6.25 -9.87 -10.00
C ALA A 93 -7.65 -9.74 -10.62
N ARG A 94 -8.10 -8.51 -10.83
CA ARG A 94 -9.42 -8.22 -11.40
C ARG A 94 -9.55 -8.76 -12.82
N SER A 95 -8.50 -8.62 -13.67
CA SER A 95 -8.49 -9.18 -15.03
C SER A 95 -8.59 -10.71 -15.05
N LYS A 96 -8.20 -11.36 -13.96
CA LYS A 96 -8.32 -12.83 -13.75
C LYS A 96 -9.60 -13.24 -13.03
N GLY A 97 -10.56 -12.33 -12.90
CA GLY A 97 -11.88 -12.60 -12.32
C GLY A 97 -11.96 -12.50 -10.79
N VAL A 98 -10.92 -12.04 -10.10
CA VAL A 98 -11.00 -11.81 -8.64
C VAL A 98 -11.95 -10.66 -8.37
N ALA A 99 -13.03 -10.93 -7.62
CA ALA A 99 -14.05 -9.95 -7.28
C ALA A 99 -13.55 -9.03 -6.14
N VAL A 100 -12.89 -7.93 -6.50
CA VAL A 100 -12.25 -6.96 -5.59
C VAL A 100 -12.58 -5.53 -6.02
N LYS A 101 -12.72 -4.63 -5.05
CA LYS A 101 -12.93 -3.18 -5.23
C LYS A 101 -11.82 -2.39 -4.55
N VAL A 102 -11.46 -1.26 -5.14
CA VAL A 102 -10.61 -0.24 -4.51
C VAL A 102 -11.52 0.76 -3.81
N VAL A 103 -11.37 0.90 -2.49
CA VAL A 103 -12.25 1.75 -1.67
C VAL A 103 -11.57 3.00 -1.10
N ALA A 104 -10.23 3.04 -1.11
CA ALA A 104 -9.43 4.22 -0.77
C ALA A 104 -8.06 4.16 -1.44
N ALA A 105 -7.41 5.31 -1.61
CA ALA A 105 -6.01 5.40 -1.97
C ALA A 105 -5.15 5.51 -0.70
N ASN A 106 -3.87 5.11 -0.78
CA ASN A 106 -2.93 5.25 0.34
C ASN A 106 -1.88 6.33 0.05
N VAL A 107 -1.30 6.27 -1.15
CA VAL A 107 -0.13 7.07 -1.51
C VAL A 107 0.00 7.19 -3.02
N VAL A 108 0.57 8.29 -3.49
CA VAL A 108 1.00 8.51 -4.87
C VAL A 108 2.49 8.82 -4.92
N ASP A 109 3.08 8.69 -6.11
CA ASP A 109 4.49 9.04 -6.35
C ASP A 109 5.46 8.39 -5.33
N GLN A 110 5.25 7.10 -5.08
CA GLN A 110 5.91 6.35 -4.00
C GLN A 110 7.20 5.65 -4.42
N VAL A 111 7.45 5.44 -5.72
CA VAL A 111 8.59 4.67 -6.24
C VAL A 111 9.62 5.62 -6.83
N ALA A 112 10.88 5.42 -6.47
CA ALA A 112 12.00 6.08 -7.11
C ALA A 112 13.04 5.06 -7.58
N LEU A 113 13.87 5.42 -8.55
CA LEU A 113 15.04 4.64 -8.95
C LEU A 113 16.24 5.16 -8.18
N ILE A 114 16.82 4.31 -7.35
CA ILE A 114 18.07 4.56 -6.63
C ILE A 114 19.21 3.76 -7.29
N GLY A 115 20.37 4.37 -7.44
CA GLY A 115 21.61 3.74 -7.87
C GLY A 115 22.68 3.80 -6.78
N ARG A 116 23.70 2.95 -6.89
CA ARG A 116 24.88 2.96 -6.01
C ARG A 116 26.15 2.83 -6.81
N GLY A 117 27.29 3.18 -6.19
CA GLY A 117 28.62 3.01 -6.75
C GLY A 117 28.80 3.64 -8.13
N PRO A 118 29.54 2.96 -9.03
CA PRO A 118 29.78 3.47 -10.38
C PRO A 118 28.48 3.76 -11.16
N PHE A 119 27.42 2.97 -10.96
CA PHE A 119 26.14 3.19 -11.64
C PHE A 119 25.53 4.54 -11.24
N ALA A 120 25.46 4.83 -9.94
CA ALA A 120 24.94 6.12 -9.46
C ALA A 120 25.79 7.29 -10.00
N SER A 121 27.10 7.17 -9.95
CA SER A 121 28.01 8.22 -10.43
C SER A 121 27.82 8.53 -11.90
N VAL A 122 27.79 7.51 -12.75
CA VAL A 122 27.68 7.68 -14.21
C VAL A 122 26.30 8.20 -14.60
N THR A 123 25.23 7.65 -14.02
CA THR A 123 23.86 8.04 -14.39
C THR A 123 23.46 9.43 -13.93
N THR A 124 24.02 9.92 -12.81
CA THR A 124 23.75 11.29 -12.33
C THR A 124 24.58 12.36 -13.02
N SER A 125 25.69 11.99 -13.67
CA SER A 125 26.54 12.92 -14.42
C SER A 125 26.26 12.95 -15.92
N ALA A 126 25.53 11.97 -16.46
CA ALA A 126 25.20 11.89 -17.88
C ALA A 126 24.15 12.96 -18.28
N ALA A 127 24.15 13.35 -19.55
CA ALA A 127 23.18 14.30 -20.10
C ALA A 127 21.75 13.70 -20.20
N SER A 128 21.66 12.40 -20.31
CA SER A 128 20.39 11.66 -20.30
C SER A 128 20.51 10.32 -19.59
N PRO A 129 19.38 9.75 -19.07
CA PRO A 129 19.42 8.42 -18.48
C PRO A 129 19.95 7.35 -19.45
N ALA A 130 19.54 7.37 -20.73
CA ALA A 130 20.01 6.41 -21.73
C ALA A 130 21.53 6.47 -21.90
N GLU A 131 22.12 7.66 -21.98
CA GLU A 131 23.57 7.82 -22.04
C GLU A 131 24.26 7.28 -20.77
N GLY A 132 23.67 7.51 -19.59
CA GLY A 132 24.20 7.00 -18.33
C GLY A 132 24.24 5.46 -18.29
N PHE A 133 23.17 4.80 -18.73
CA PHE A 133 23.14 3.34 -18.82
C PHE A 133 24.12 2.79 -19.88
N ALA A 134 24.22 3.43 -21.04
CA ALA A 134 25.16 3.06 -22.08
C ALA A 134 26.62 3.22 -21.61
N ALA A 135 26.96 4.33 -20.94
CA ALA A 135 28.29 4.57 -20.38
C ALA A 135 28.62 3.56 -19.27
N PHE A 136 27.67 3.21 -18.40
CA PHE A 136 27.85 2.19 -17.40
C PHE A 136 28.17 0.83 -18.07
N ARG A 137 27.37 0.43 -19.08
CA ARG A 137 27.61 -0.81 -19.81
C ARG A 137 28.98 -0.83 -20.49
N ALA A 138 29.36 0.28 -21.11
CA ALA A 138 30.70 0.38 -21.76
C ALA A 138 31.83 0.23 -20.72
N ALA A 139 31.69 0.82 -19.54
CA ALA A 139 32.70 0.77 -18.48
C ALA A 139 32.75 -0.59 -17.76
N GLN A 140 31.63 -1.27 -17.59
CA GLN A 140 31.52 -2.50 -16.80
C GLN A 140 31.50 -3.80 -17.66
N GLY A 141 31.32 -3.67 -18.98
CA GLY A 141 31.21 -4.81 -19.91
C GLY A 141 29.88 -5.60 -19.76
N ARG A 142 28.90 -5.06 -19.03
CA ARG A 142 27.59 -5.70 -18.76
C ARG A 142 26.47 -4.69 -18.58
N PRO A 143 25.20 -5.08 -18.76
CA PRO A 143 24.07 -4.22 -18.42
C PRO A 143 24.05 -3.85 -16.94
N ALA A 144 23.40 -2.71 -16.62
CA ALA A 144 23.08 -2.35 -15.25
C ALA A 144 22.01 -3.29 -14.68
N LYS A 145 22.30 -3.90 -13.54
CA LYS A 145 21.40 -4.83 -12.85
C LYS A 145 20.54 -4.06 -11.86
N ILE A 146 19.26 -3.89 -12.18
CA ILE A 146 18.31 -3.10 -11.42
C ILE A 146 17.31 -4.03 -10.75
N ALA A 147 17.28 -4.02 -9.41
CA ALA A 147 16.31 -4.76 -8.65
C ALA A 147 14.93 -4.05 -8.66
N SER A 148 13.88 -4.81 -8.51
CA SER A 148 12.52 -4.32 -8.29
C SER A 148 11.70 -5.37 -7.56
N LEU A 149 10.48 -5.03 -7.11
CA LEU A 149 9.52 -6.05 -6.72
C LEU A 149 9.12 -6.88 -7.94
N PRO A 150 8.53 -8.08 -7.75
CA PRO A 150 8.24 -8.99 -8.86
C PRO A 150 7.35 -8.36 -9.95
N ALA A 151 7.41 -8.94 -11.13
CA ALA A 151 6.63 -8.50 -12.30
C ALA A 151 5.14 -8.29 -11.97
N GLY A 152 4.58 -7.19 -12.47
CA GLY A 152 3.21 -6.77 -12.19
C GLY A 152 3.03 -5.96 -10.90
N SER A 153 4.06 -5.81 -10.06
CA SER A 153 4.07 -4.84 -8.97
C SER A 153 4.17 -3.40 -9.50
N VAL A 154 3.80 -2.41 -8.70
CA VAL A 154 3.96 -0.99 -9.09
C VAL A 154 5.43 -0.64 -9.36
N PRO A 155 6.42 -1.01 -8.51
CA PRO A 155 7.83 -0.73 -8.79
C PRO A 155 8.34 -1.32 -10.12
N ASP A 156 7.97 -2.55 -10.46
CA ASP A 156 8.35 -3.18 -11.73
C ASP A 156 7.71 -2.48 -12.91
N THR A 157 6.41 -2.20 -12.81
CA THR A 157 5.64 -1.57 -13.91
C THR A 157 6.17 -0.17 -14.23
N VAL A 158 6.40 0.67 -13.20
CA VAL A 158 6.89 2.04 -13.42
C VAL A 158 8.32 2.08 -13.89
N LEU A 159 9.19 1.14 -13.45
CA LEU A 159 10.55 1.01 -13.96
C LEU A 159 10.57 0.65 -15.45
N ARG A 160 9.75 -0.32 -15.86
CA ARG A 160 9.66 -0.72 -17.27
C ARG A 160 9.09 0.40 -18.13
N TYR A 161 8.03 1.07 -17.64
CA TYR A 161 7.47 2.23 -18.33
C TYR A 161 8.52 3.31 -18.53
N TRP A 162 9.23 3.69 -17.49
CA TRP A 162 10.27 4.68 -17.58
C TRP A 162 11.39 4.27 -18.53
N ALA A 163 11.89 3.05 -18.42
CA ALA A 163 12.99 2.58 -19.25
C ALA A 163 12.58 2.55 -20.75
N GLN A 164 11.37 2.12 -21.07
CA GLN A 164 10.90 1.94 -22.44
C GLN A 164 10.32 3.21 -23.05
N GLU A 165 9.45 3.93 -22.29
CA GLU A 165 8.66 5.01 -22.84
C GLU A 165 9.26 6.40 -22.58
N VAL A 166 9.92 6.59 -21.46
CA VAL A 166 10.45 7.89 -21.04
C VAL A 166 11.93 8.02 -21.34
N ALA A 167 12.75 7.15 -20.76
CA ALA A 167 14.21 7.22 -20.85
C ALA A 167 14.78 6.56 -22.11
N LYS A 168 13.97 5.72 -22.80
CA LYS A 168 14.36 5.02 -24.04
C LYS A 168 15.67 4.23 -23.90
N ILE A 169 15.82 3.54 -22.77
CA ILE A 169 17.01 2.73 -22.48
C ILE A 169 16.97 1.46 -23.31
N PRO A 170 18.02 1.17 -24.10
CA PRO A 170 18.10 -0.10 -24.83
C PRO A 170 18.03 -1.31 -23.88
N ALA A 171 17.27 -2.35 -24.26
CA ALA A 171 17.15 -3.58 -23.48
C ALA A 171 18.51 -4.26 -23.17
N SER A 172 19.51 -4.00 -24.02
CA SER A 172 20.89 -4.47 -23.82
C SER A 172 21.61 -3.79 -22.64
N ASP A 173 21.12 -2.65 -22.16
CA ASP A 173 21.83 -1.81 -21.19
C ASP A 173 21.25 -1.94 -19.78
N ILE A 174 20.09 -2.57 -19.64
CA ILE A 174 19.39 -2.79 -18.36
C ILE A 174 18.99 -4.26 -18.18
N GLN A 175 19.24 -4.80 -17.00
CA GLN A 175 18.73 -6.10 -16.54
C GLN A 175 17.83 -5.89 -15.32
N ILE A 176 16.52 -6.09 -15.45
CA ILE A 176 15.56 -5.97 -14.34
C ILE A 176 15.43 -7.31 -13.62
N VAL A 177 15.60 -7.32 -12.29
CA VAL A 177 15.54 -8.51 -11.44
C VAL A 177 14.44 -8.33 -10.38
N GLY A 178 13.39 -9.15 -10.48
CA GLY A 178 12.27 -9.15 -9.50
C GLY A 178 12.62 -9.97 -8.26
N MET A 179 12.41 -9.39 -7.06
CA MET A 179 12.63 -10.08 -5.77
C MET A 179 11.75 -9.43 -4.68
N GLY A 180 11.63 -10.08 -3.51
CA GLY A 180 10.88 -9.53 -2.38
C GLY A 180 11.51 -8.25 -1.81
N ASP A 181 10.72 -7.43 -1.10
CA ASP A 181 11.16 -6.12 -0.61
C ASP A 181 12.43 -6.19 0.25
N GLU A 182 12.47 -7.08 1.24
CA GLU A 182 13.67 -7.28 2.08
C GLU A 182 14.90 -7.72 1.26
N GLN A 183 14.69 -8.53 0.20
CA GLN A 183 15.76 -8.98 -0.68
C GLN A 183 16.30 -7.83 -1.55
N VAL A 184 15.44 -6.91 -2.03
CA VAL A 184 15.88 -5.70 -2.74
C VAL A 184 16.78 -4.85 -1.86
N GLN A 185 16.36 -4.61 -0.61
CA GLN A 185 17.16 -3.85 0.35
C GLN A 185 18.53 -4.48 0.57
N GLN A 186 18.58 -5.78 0.82
CA GLN A 186 19.84 -6.50 1.04
C GLN A 186 20.73 -6.52 -0.21
N ALA A 187 20.15 -6.72 -1.40
CA ALA A 187 20.87 -6.70 -2.66
C ALA A 187 21.50 -5.33 -2.96
N LEU A 188 20.80 -4.24 -2.65
CA LEU A 188 21.35 -2.88 -2.71
C LEU A 188 22.51 -2.69 -1.73
N LEU A 189 22.32 -3.03 -0.46
CA LEU A 189 23.33 -2.83 0.58
C LEU A 189 24.60 -3.66 0.33
N SER A 190 24.47 -4.88 -0.14
CA SER A 190 25.59 -5.78 -0.44
C SER A 190 26.30 -5.49 -1.77
N GLY A 191 25.65 -4.76 -2.70
CA GLY A 191 26.18 -4.54 -4.05
C GLY A 191 25.91 -5.68 -5.02
N ALA A 192 24.97 -6.56 -4.71
CA ALA A 192 24.52 -7.61 -5.63
C ALA A 192 23.74 -7.05 -6.83
N VAL A 193 23.28 -5.81 -6.73
CA VAL A 193 22.66 -5.03 -7.80
C VAL A 193 23.23 -3.61 -7.85
N ASP A 194 23.14 -2.97 -9.01
CA ASP A 194 23.67 -1.63 -9.25
C ASP A 194 22.68 -0.54 -8.84
N GLY A 195 21.40 -0.87 -8.82
CA GLY A 195 20.33 0.02 -8.42
C GLY A 195 19.03 -0.73 -8.18
N ALA A 196 18.00 0.00 -7.76
CA ALA A 196 16.66 -0.55 -7.61
C ALA A 196 15.55 0.49 -7.83
N SER A 197 14.45 0.03 -8.42
CA SER A 197 13.16 0.70 -8.40
C SER A 197 12.41 0.23 -7.18
N ILE A 198 12.31 1.06 -6.15
CA ILE A 198 11.86 0.66 -4.83
C ILE A 198 11.17 1.81 -4.10
N LEU A 199 10.65 1.52 -2.92
CA LEU A 199 9.85 2.41 -2.08
C LEU A 199 10.58 2.75 -0.77
N GLU A 200 9.97 3.62 0.02
CA GLU A 200 10.38 3.84 1.41
C GLU A 200 9.93 2.66 2.33
N PRO A 201 10.70 2.33 3.36
CA PRO A 201 11.86 3.05 3.89
C PRO A 201 13.19 2.70 3.24
N THR A 202 13.23 1.77 2.27
CA THR A 202 14.47 1.27 1.66
C THR A 202 15.28 2.39 0.97
N LEU A 203 14.62 3.35 0.31
CA LEU A 203 15.30 4.49 -0.32
C LEU A 203 16.13 5.28 0.69
N THR A 204 15.49 5.76 1.75
CA THR A 204 16.15 6.55 2.81
C THR A 204 17.21 5.73 3.55
N LEU A 205 16.92 4.47 3.87
CA LEU A 205 17.86 3.60 4.58
C LEU A 205 19.13 3.36 3.75
N VAL A 206 19.00 3.10 2.45
CA VAL A 206 20.13 2.91 1.56
C VAL A 206 20.95 4.19 1.44
N GLN A 207 20.33 5.37 1.28
CA GLN A 207 21.02 6.64 1.24
C GLN A 207 21.75 6.98 2.55
N THR A 208 21.20 6.56 3.68
CA THR A 208 21.82 6.74 5.01
C THR A 208 23.05 5.84 5.18
N ARG A 209 22.97 4.59 4.69
CA ARG A 209 24.06 3.60 4.87
C ARG A 209 25.12 3.61 3.79
N LEU A 210 24.80 4.08 2.59
CA LEU A 210 25.70 4.11 1.44
C LEU A 210 25.90 5.58 0.98
N PRO A 211 27.02 6.20 1.33
CA PRO A 211 27.30 7.59 0.96
C PRO A 211 27.37 7.87 -0.55
N ASP A 212 27.55 6.84 -1.35
CA ASP A 212 27.60 6.87 -2.82
C ASP A 212 26.25 6.56 -3.48
N ALA A 213 25.21 6.24 -2.71
CA ALA A 213 23.89 6.03 -3.26
C ALA A 213 23.20 7.35 -3.66
N ARG A 214 22.59 7.36 -4.84
CA ARG A 214 21.89 8.55 -5.39
C ARG A 214 20.56 8.15 -6.00
N ILE A 215 19.57 9.05 -5.89
CA ILE A 215 18.33 8.95 -6.67
C ILE A 215 18.64 9.26 -8.13
N VAL A 216 18.44 8.28 -9.00
CA VAL A 216 18.66 8.36 -10.45
C VAL A 216 17.42 8.94 -11.14
N ALA A 217 16.23 8.54 -10.69
CA ALA A 217 14.97 9.08 -11.19
C ALA A 217 13.93 9.15 -10.07
N LYS A 218 13.27 10.31 -9.95
CA LYS A 218 12.21 10.54 -8.96
C LYS A 218 10.87 10.01 -9.48
N ALA A 219 9.93 9.79 -8.56
CA ALA A 219 8.63 9.19 -8.82
C ALA A 219 7.86 9.79 -10.01
N GLY A 220 7.71 11.11 -10.04
CA GLY A 220 6.98 11.79 -11.13
C GLY A 220 7.66 11.70 -12.49
N SER A 221 8.99 11.46 -12.54
CA SER A 221 9.72 11.23 -13.79
C SER A 221 9.67 9.75 -14.22
N LEU A 222 9.43 8.81 -13.30
CA LEU A 222 9.27 7.40 -13.64
C LEU A 222 7.93 7.11 -14.32
N PHE A 223 6.87 7.71 -13.78
CA PHE A 223 5.52 7.50 -14.30
C PHE A 223 4.66 8.74 -13.97
N PRO A 224 3.97 9.35 -14.95
CA PRO A 224 3.16 10.55 -14.72
C PRO A 224 2.03 10.32 -13.72
N GLN A 225 1.96 11.08 -12.64
CA GLN A 225 0.97 10.91 -11.55
C GLN A 225 0.96 9.48 -11.06
N GLN A 226 2.13 8.94 -10.74
CA GLN A 226 2.33 7.53 -10.42
C GLN A 226 1.30 7.02 -9.40
N PRO A 227 0.37 6.10 -9.82
CA PRO A 227 -0.58 5.52 -8.88
C PRO A 227 0.17 4.54 -7.97
N GLY A 228 -0.13 4.60 -6.68
CA GLY A 228 0.65 3.86 -5.68
C GLY A 228 -0.11 2.71 -5.03
N ALA A 229 0.03 2.63 -3.72
CA ALA A 229 -0.70 1.69 -2.89
C ALA A 229 -2.13 2.17 -2.64
N ILE A 230 -2.99 1.19 -2.38
CA ILE A 230 -4.44 1.37 -2.19
C ILE A 230 -4.94 0.45 -1.07
N LEU A 231 -6.15 0.75 -0.60
CA LEU A 231 -6.98 -0.15 0.20
C LEU A 231 -7.97 -0.84 -0.74
N ALA A 232 -7.82 -2.14 -0.90
CA ALA A 232 -8.74 -2.99 -1.65
C ALA A 232 -9.51 -3.92 -0.73
N VAL A 233 -10.78 -4.20 -1.08
CA VAL A 233 -11.66 -5.08 -0.33
C VAL A 233 -12.36 -6.03 -1.30
N THR A 234 -12.48 -7.32 -0.94
CA THR A 234 -13.21 -8.28 -1.76
C THR A 234 -14.72 -7.95 -1.76
N GLU A 235 -15.38 -8.14 -2.90
CA GLU A 235 -16.84 -7.92 -3.00
C GLU A 235 -17.61 -8.82 -2.01
N ALA A 236 -17.05 -10.00 -1.70
CA ALA A 236 -17.61 -10.90 -0.68
C ALA A 236 -17.56 -10.29 0.73
N ALA A 237 -16.46 -9.65 1.11
CA ALA A 237 -16.34 -8.96 2.39
C ALA A 237 -17.25 -7.74 2.47
N ILE A 238 -17.35 -6.95 1.39
CA ILE A 238 -18.28 -5.81 1.30
C ILE A 238 -19.72 -6.30 1.51
N LYS A 239 -20.12 -7.38 0.83
CA LYS A 239 -21.48 -7.94 0.95
C LYS A 239 -21.74 -8.53 2.34
N ARG A 240 -20.74 -9.16 2.96
CA ARG A 240 -20.85 -9.79 4.27
C ARG A 240 -21.03 -8.77 5.39
N ASP A 241 -20.22 -7.73 5.39
CA ASP A 241 -20.21 -6.71 6.44
C ASP A 241 -19.83 -5.31 5.88
N PRO A 242 -20.76 -4.64 5.21
CA PRO A 242 -20.50 -3.31 4.66
C PRO A 242 -20.23 -2.27 5.76
N ALA A 243 -20.73 -2.46 6.99
CA ALA A 243 -20.49 -1.55 8.11
C ALA A 243 -19.05 -1.61 8.60
N ALA A 244 -18.46 -2.81 8.70
CA ALA A 244 -17.05 -2.96 9.03
C ALA A 244 -16.16 -2.33 7.95
N VAL A 245 -16.49 -2.50 6.66
CA VAL A 245 -15.75 -1.87 5.55
C VAL A 245 -15.85 -0.35 5.63
N ALA A 246 -17.05 0.21 5.86
CA ALA A 246 -17.25 1.66 6.03
C ALA A 246 -16.43 2.20 7.20
N THR A 247 -16.43 1.51 8.34
CA THR A 247 -15.62 1.86 9.50
C THR A 247 -14.12 1.84 9.18
N LEU A 248 -13.64 0.80 8.49
CA LEU A 248 -12.25 0.70 8.07
C LEU A 248 -11.84 1.87 7.16
N VAL A 249 -12.67 2.23 6.17
CA VAL A 249 -12.40 3.38 5.27
C VAL A 249 -12.40 4.70 6.04
N LYS A 250 -13.33 4.91 6.98
CA LYS A 250 -13.33 6.09 7.84
C LYS A 250 -12.06 6.21 8.67
N LEU A 251 -11.61 5.12 9.29
CA LEU A 251 -10.36 5.08 10.04
C LEU A 251 -9.13 5.27 9.14
N HIS A 252 -9.14 4.74 7.92
CA HIS A 252 -8.09 4.94 6.93
C HIS A 252 -7.94 6.42 6.56
N ILE A 253 -9.04 7.12 6.32
CA ILE A 253 -9.06 8.57 6.05
C ILE A 253 -8.50 9.35 7.26
N HIS A 254 -8.94 9.00 8.47
CA HIS A 254 -8.44 9.61 9.69
C HIS A 254 -6.93 9.37 9.87
N ALA A 255 -6.46 8.14 9.62
CA ALA A 255 -5.05 7.78 9.69
C ALA A 255 -4.20 8.51 8.64
N THR A 256 -4.74 8.78 7.44
CA THR A 256 -4.07 9.60 6.43
C THR A 256 -3.85 11.04 6.91
N ALA A 257 -4.90 11.66 7.46
CA ALA A 257 -4.81 13.00 8.02
C ALA A 257 -3.83 13.06 9.20
N PHE A 258 -3.88 12.06 10.08
CA PHE A 258 -2.98 11.94 11.22
C PHE A 258 -1.50 11.82 10.77
N ALA A 259 -1.21 10.92 9.84
CA ALA A 259 0.15 10.67 9.36
C ALA A 259 0.77 11.93 8.73
N ASN A 260 -0.02 12.69 7.97
CA ASN A 260 0.41 13.96 7.37
C ASN A 260 0.64 15.06 8.42
N ALA A 261 -0.18 15.12 9.48
CA ALA A 261 -0.10 16.14 10.51
C ALA A 261 0.92 15.83 11.62
N ASN A 262 1.21 14.54 11.87
CA ASN A 262 2.00 14.09 13.01
C ASN A 262 3.15 13.14 12.59
N PRO A 263 4.11 13.59 11.77
CA PRO A 263 5.16 12.72 11.23
C PRO A 263 6.06 12.10 12.32
N ASP A 264 6.31 12.79 13.42
CA ASP A 264 7.11 12.28 14.53
C ASP A 264 6.42 11.11 15.25
N ARG A 265 5.14 11.24 15.59
CA ARG A 265 4.36 10.17 16.21
C ARG A 265 4.18 8.99 15.23
N THR A 266 3.91 9.29 13.96
CA THR A 266 3.81 8.29 12.90
C THR A 266 5.11 7.50 12.75
N ALA A 267 6.28 8.16 12.85
CA ALA A 267 7.57 7.48 12.78
C ALA A 267 7.75 6.46 13.91
N VAL A 268 7.33 6.78 15.13
CA VAL A 268 7.36 5.82 16.24
C VAL A 268 6.49 4.60 15.93
N ILE A 269 5.24 4.82 15.53
CA ILE A 269 4.28 3.74 15.22
C ILE A 269 4.80 2.86 14.08
N VAL A 270 5.28 3.46 12.99
CA VAL A 270 5.78 2.71 11.83
C VAL A 270 7.07 1.96 12.16
N THR A 271 7.95 2.56 12.98
CA THR A 271 9.17 1.87 13.46
C THR A 271 8.82 0.63 14.28
N GLU A 272 7.85 0.71 15.15
CA GLU A 272 7.37 -0.46 15.93
C GLU A 272 6.73 -1.52 15.01
N ALA A 273 5.96 -1.09 14.00
CA ALA A 273 5.24 -1.99 13.11
C ALA A 273 6.16 -2.75 12.13
N ILE A 274 7.14 -2.06 11.52
CA ILE A 274 7.95 -2.62 10.43
C ILE A 274 9.46 -2.46 10.61
N GLY A 275 9.91 -1.65 11.55
CA GLY A 275 11.34 -1.38 11.77
C GLY A 275 12.12 -2.57 12.34
N LYS A 276 11.44 -3.51 12.97
CA LYS A 276 12.03 -4.74 13.57
C LYS A 276 13.28 -4.47 14.44
N GLY A 277 13.38 -3.28 15.04
CA GLY A 277 14.56 -2.83 15.79
C GLY A 277 15.80 -2.56 14.94
N LEU A 278 15.68 -2.54 13.61
CA LEU A 278 16.79 -2.36 12.68
C LEU A 278 16.83 -0.96 12.03
N ILE A 279 15.74 -0.21 12.14
CA ILE A 279 15.58 1.14 11.59
C ILE A 279 15.37 2.11 12.74
N GLU A 280 16.25 3.11 12.85
CA GLU A 280 16.12 4.17 13.84
C GLU A 280 14.91 5.06 13.57
N PRO A 281 14.18 5.53 14.59
CA PRO A 281 13.03 6.42 14.40
C PRO A 281 13.33 7.68 13.57
N ALA A 282 14.53 8.22 13.65
CA ALA A 282 14.96 9.37 12.87
C ALA A 282 15.03 9.05 11.36
N VAL A 283 15.51 7.86 11.00
CA VAL A 283 15.56 7.36 9.62
C VAL A 283 14.13 7.13 9.12
N MET A 284 13.28 6.52 9.94
CA MET A 284 11.87 6.31 9.62
C MET A 284 11.14 7.64 9.40
N ARG A 285 11.38 8.64 10.24
CA ARG A 285 10.83 9.97 10.07
C ARG A 285 11.27 10.61 8.75
N ALA A 286 12.56 10.51 8.43
CA ALA A 286 13.09 11.03 7.16
C ALA A 286 12.42 10.34 5.96
N ALA A 287 12.21 9.03 6.02
CA ALA A 287 11.51 8.27 5.00
C ALA A 287 10.03 8.68 4.86
N LEU A 288 9.32 8.88 5.98
CA LEU A 288 7.92 9.32 6.00
C LEU A 288 7.72 10.74 5.44
N THR A 289 8.74 11.60 5.49
CA THR A 289 8.70 12.97 4.98
C THR A 289 9.49 13.14 3.69
N SER A 290 9.92 12.06 3.06
CA SER A 290 10.64 12.07 1.80
C SER A 290 9.74 12.43 0.61
N GLY A 291 10.34 12.82 -0.51
CA GLY A 291 9.60 13.08 -1.75
C GLY A 291 8.97 11.82 -2.39
N ALA A 292 9.24 10.62 -1.85
CA ALA A 292 8.63 9.37 -2.25
C ALA A 292 7.54 8.90 -1.28
N THR A 293 7.03 9.79 -0.41
CA THR A 293 5.95 9.51 0.53
C THR A 293 4.91 10.63 0.46
N ASN A 294 3.86 10.43 -0.34
CA ASN A 294 2.79 11.40 -0.55
C ASN A 294 1.46 10.72 -0.20
N PHE A 295 1.10 10.71 1.09
CA PHE A 295 -0.12 10.08 1.57
C PHE A 295 -1.35 10.80 1.07
N ILE A 296 -2.30 10.02 0.53
CA ILE A 296 -3.61 10.45 0.08
C ILE A 296 -4.66 9.46 0.55
N ASP A 297 -5.92 9.85 0.53
CA ASP A 297 -7.06 8.99 0.89
C ASP A 297 -8.10 8.89 -0.24
N ASP A 298 -8.26 9.93 -1.07
CA ASP A 298 -9.25 9.96 -2.14
C ASP A 298 -8.85 9.05 -3.32
N PRO A 299 -9.60 7.97 -3.57
CA PRO A 299 -9.31 7.05 -4.65
C PRO A 299 -9.48 7.65 -6.05
N ARG A 300 -10.25 8.76 -6.21
CA ARG A 300 -10.44 9.43 -7.50
C ARG A 300 -9.15 9.99 -8.05
N ARG A 301 -8.20 10.36 -7.18
CA ARG A 301 -6.93 10.97 -7.57
C ARG A 301 -6.04 10.06 -8.43
N ILE A 302 -6.31 8.76 -8.42
CA ILE A 302 -5.48 7.78 -9.13
C ILE A 302 -6.21 7.04 -10.27
N VAL A 303 -7.49 7.32 -10.54
CA VAL A 303 -8.26 6.61 -11.57
C VAL A 303 -7.60 6.74 -12.94
N GLU A 304 -7.32 7.96 -13.39
CA GLU A 304 -6.75 8.18 -14.73
C GLU A 304 -5.32 7.64 -14.89
N SER A 305 -4.50 7.76 -13.86
CA SER A 305 -3.16 7.17 -13.87
C SER A 305 -3.20 5.64 -13.78
N THR A 306 -4.24 5.07 -13.16
CA THR A 306 -4.49 3.62 -13.15
C THR A 306 -4.88 3.11 -14.55
N LYS A 307 -5.73 3.83 -15.29
CA LYS A 307 -6.04 3.52 -16.69
C LYS A 307 -4.78 3.47 -17.57
N ARG A 308 -3.89 4.46 -17.38
CA ARG A 308 -2.59 4.51 -18.09
C ARG A 308 -1.70 3.33 -17.70
N MET A 309 -1.64 2.99 -16.41
CA MET A 309 -0.86 1.84 -15.94
C MET A 309 -1.40 0.52 -16.48
N GLN A 310 -2.72 0.35 -16.55
CA GLN A 310 -3.35 -0.81 -17.18
C GLN A 310 -2.93 -0.97 -18.63
N ALA A 311 -3.03 0.11 -19.42
CA ALA A 311 -2.66 0.07 -20.84
C ALA A 311 -1.19 -0.38 -21.01
N PHE A 312 -0.30 0.07 -20.15
CA PHE A 312 1.09 -0.37 -20.17
C PHE A 312 1.26 -1.83 -19.71
N GLN A 313 0.54 -2.27 -18.68
CA GLN A 313 0.56 -3.68 -18.26
C GLN A 313 -0.01 -4.62 -19.35
N GLN A 314 -0.95 -4.14 -20.16
CA GLN A 314 -1.42 -4.86 -21.35
C GLN A 314 -0.32 -4.99 -22.40
N SER A 315 0.44 -3.92 -22.69
CA SER A 315 1.55 -3.98 -23.64
C SER A 315 2.67 -4.93 -23.18
N LEU A 316 2.79 -5.17 -21.87
CA LEU A 316 3.70 -6.16 -21.28
C LEU A 316 3.11 -7.59 -21.25
N GLY A 317 1.88 -7.80 -21.72
CA GLY A 317 1.19 -9.09 -21.63
C GLY A 317 0.80 -9.53 -20.21
N GLN A 318 0.84 -8.63 -19.23
CA GLN A 318 0.49 -8.92 -17.83
C GLN A 318 -1.04 -8.91 -17.61
N ILE A 319 -1.76 -8.14 -18.39
CA ILE A 319 -3.22 -8.07 -18.44
C ILE A 319 -3.64 -8.43 -19.86
N THR A 320 -4.34 -9.53 -20.03
CA THR A 320 -4.88 -9.98 -21.33
C THR A 320 -6.22 -9.31 -21.61
N ASP A 321 -7.13 -9.40 -20.63
CA ASP A 321 -8.47 -8.83 -20.72
C ASP A 321 -8.51 -7.53 -19.92
N PRO A 322 -8.83 -6.38 -20.54
CA PRO A 322 -8.85 -5.10 -19.85
C PRO A 322 -9.93 -5.08 -18.77
N VAL A 323 -9.57 -4.48 -17.64
CA VAL A 323 -10.48 -4.23 -16.53
C VAL A 323 -11.21 -2.91 -16.76
N ASP A 324 -12.50 -2.86 -16.51
CA ASP A 324 -13.20 -1.60 -16.35
C ASP A 324 -12.69 -0.93 -15.06
N ILE A 325 -11.80 0.05 -15.25
CA ILE A 325 -11.16 0.76 -14.12
C ILE A 325 -12.18 1.58 -13.33
N ASP A 326 -13.16 2.20 -13.98
CA ASP A 326 -14.17 2.97 -13.26
C ASP A 326 -15.02 2.04 -12.39
N ALA A 327 -15.35 0.84 -12.87
CA ALA A 327 -16.04 -0.18 -12.08
C ALA A 327 -15.14 -0.86 -11.01
N LEU A 328 -13.82 -0.80 -11.14
CA LEU A 328 -12.89 -1.31 -10.12
C LEU A 328 -12.94 -0.46 -8.85
N PHE A 329 -13.13 0.87 -8.97
CA PHE A 329 -13.18 1.79 -7.86
C PHE A 329 -14.62 1.89 -7.30
N ASP A 330 -14.76 1.74 -5.98
CA ASP A 330 -16.00 2.00 -5.26
C ASP A 330 -15.83 3.23 -4.36
N HIS A 331 -16.30 4.36 -4.85
CA HIS A 331 -16.19 5.64 -4.16
C HIS A 331 -17.21 5.81 -3.04
N SER A 332 -18.25 4.97 -2.96
CA SER A 332 -19.38 5.15 -2.04
C SER A 332 -18.96 5.16 -0.57
N PHE A 333 -17.99 4.31 -0.20
CA PHE A 333 -17.46 4.27 1.17
C PHE A 333 -16.69 5.54 1.53
N TYR A 334 -15.90 6.05 0.59
CA TYR A 334 -15.16 7.30 0.79
C TYR A 334 -16.11 8.49 0.94
N ASP A 335 -17.11 8.59 0.06
CA ASP A 335 -18.10 9.67 0.08
C ASP A 335 -18.90 9.67 1.36
N ALA A 336 -19.40 8.51 1.79
CA ALA A 336 -20.10 8.35 3.05
C ALA A 336 -19.23 8.76 4.25
N ALA A 337 -17.94 8.41 4.26
CA ALA A 337 -17.03 8.76 5.34
C ALA A 337 -16.70 10.27 5.39
N LYS A 338 -16.73 10.98 4.24
CA LYS A 338 -16.50 12.44 4.18
C LYS A 338 -17.74 13.27 4.46
N ALA A 339 -18.94 12.68 4.30
CA ALA A 339 -20.22 13.36 4.56
C ALA A 339 -20.64 13.34 6.04
N GLY A 340 -20.11 12.43 6.85
CA GLY A 340 -20.37 12.25 8.29
C GLY A 340 -19.21 12.65 9.16
#